data_2e8fb848011e4fc5bd45f26517986f14
#
_entry.id   2e8fb848011e4fc5bd45f26517986f14
#
_cell.length_a   1.000
_cell.length_b   1.000
_cell.length_c   1.000
_cell.angle_alpha   90.00
_cell.angle_beta   90.00
_cell.angle_gamma   90.00
#
_symmetry.space_group_name_H-M   'P 1'
#
loop_
_entity.id
_entity.type
_entity.pdbx_description
1 polymer ?
#
loop_
_entity_poly.entity_id
_entity_poly.type
_entity_poly.pdbx_seq_one_letter_code
_entity_poly.pdbx_strand_id
1 'polypeptide(L)'
;MNERAEASWIARSREETLFASLYHRHYRAIRDFCRRRVPKDVVDDVVAETFLTAWRRIDDIPRGDQSVLWLYGVAYRVISNHWRSAARRRRLEDRVQVINGGAASAVDEAVVAADQRRLVLEAIARLNDKDADVLRLAAWEQLSIADAAAVLGIAPNAVKQRLHRAKQHLGREYRKLESATHKSTPGAPRGGVR
;
A
#
# COMPACT_ATOMS: atom_id res chain seq x y z
N MET A 1 -17.54 22.72 -41.32
CA MET A 1 -17.18 22.08 -40.04
C MET A 1 -15.76 22.52 -39.72
N ASN A 2 -15.45 22.95 -38.50
CA ASN A 2 -14.20 23.69 -38.22
C ASN A 2 -13.07 22.70 -37.91
N GLU A 3 -11.98 22.71 -38.70
CA GLU A 3 -10.78 21.83 -38.51
C GLU A 3 -10.25 21.77 -37.06
N ARG A 4 -10.36 22.91 -36.33
CA ARG A 4 -10.00 22.97 -34.91
C ARG A 4 -10.90 22.13 -34.01
N ALA A 5 -12.20 22.04 -34.34
CA ALA A 5 -13.16 21.24 -33.58
C ALA A 5 -12.94 19.73 -33.84
N GLU A 6 -12.63 19.36 -35.08
CA GLU A 6 -12.30 17.97 -35.45
C GLU A 6 -10.99 17.51 -34.79
N ALA A 7 -9.94 18.34 -34.81
CA ALA A 7 -8.68 18.04 -34.15
C ALA A 7 -8.86 17.88 -32.63
N SER A 8 -9.66 18.75 -32.00
CA SER A 8 -9.98 18.66 -30.56
C SER A 8 -10.76 17.39 -30.21
N TRP A 9 -11.72 16.99 -31.05
CA TRP A 9 -12.51 15.77 -30.85
C TRP A 9 -11.64 14.51 -30.98
N ILE A 10 -10.79 14.45 -32.01
CA ILE A 10 -9.85 13.33 -32.23
C ILE A 10 -8.86 13.20 -31.06
N ALA A 11 -8.32 14.32 -30.57
CA ALA A 11 -7.41 14.32 -29.41
C ALA A 11 -8.10 13.76 -28.17
N ARG A 12 -9.30 14.21 -27.86
CA ARG A 12 -10.09 13.76 -26.69
C ARG A 12 -10.45 12.27 -26.79
N SER A 13 -10.89 11.80 -27.96
CA SER A 13 -11.20 10.39 -28.18
C SER A 13 -9.97 9.49 -27.99
N ARG A 14 -8.78 9.99 -28.37
CA ARG A 14 -7.50 9.30 -28.14
C ARG A 14 -7.14 9.25 -26.64
N GLU A 15 -7.32 10.34 -25.91
CA GLU A 15 -7.08 10.40 -24.46
C GLU A 15 -8.02 9.44 -23.71
N GLU A 16 -9.30 9.40 -24.08
CA GLU A 16 -10.29 8.48 -23.49
C GLU A 16 -9.90 7.02 -23.71
N THR A 17 -9.45 6.67 -24.94
CA THR A 17 -9.02 5.31 -25.27
C THR A 17 -7.76 4.92 -24.50
N LEU A 18 -6.79 5.83 -24.40
CA LEU A 18 -5.56 5.61 -23.64
C LEU A 18 -5.86 5.42 -22.15
N PHE A 19 -6.72 6.26 -21.59
CA PHE A 19 -7.11 6.15 -20.18
C PHE A 19 -7.88 4.87 -19.89
N ALA A 20 -8.85 4.50 -20.73
CA ALA A 20 -9.59 3.25 -20.57
C ALA A 20 -8.63 2.03 -20.56
N SER A 21 -7.69 1.99 -21.49
CA SER A 21 -6.66 0.93 -21.55
C SER A 21 -5.79 0.92 -20.27
N LEU A 22 -5.34 2.10 -19.80
CA LEU A 22 -4.55 2.24 -18.59
C LEU A 22 -5.34 1.75 -17.36
N TYR A 23 -6.59 2.20 -17.24
CA TYR A 23 -7.49 1.82 -16.16
C TYR A 23 -7.71 0.31 -16.10
N HIS A 24 -8.14 -0.31 -17.21
CA HIS A 24 -8.38 -1.75 -17.25
C HIS A 24 -7.13 -2.56 -16.93
N ARG A 25 -5.97 -2.14 -17.42
CA ARG A 25 -4.70 -2.84 -17.20
C ARG A 25 -4.24 -2.78 -15.75
N HIS A 26 -4.41 -1.63 -15.07
CA HIS A 26 -3.75 -1.37 -13.79
C HIS A 26 -4.69 -1.23 -12.59
N TYR A 27 -6.02 -1.21 -12.78
CA TYR A 27 -7.00 -1.03 -11.72
C TYR A 27 -6.78 -1.99 -10.54
N ARG A 28 -6.65 -3.28 -10.84
CA ARG A 28 -6.46 -4.31 -9.81
C ARG A 28 -5.17 -4.08 -9.02
N ALA A 29 -4.07 -3.82 -9.71
CA ALA A 29 -2.77 -3.57 -9.07
C ALA A 29 -2.82 -2.34 -8.15
N ILE A 30 -3.42 -1.24 -8.61
CA ILE A 30 -3.57 -0.01 -7.82
C ILE A 30 -4.52 -0.23 -6.63
N ARG A 31 -5.65 -0.91 -6.82
CA ARG A 31 -6.57 -1.23 -5.74
C ARG A 31 -5.91 -2.09 -4.66
N ASP A 32 -5.17 -3.11 -5.06
CA ASP A 32 -4.42 -3.96 -4.12
C ASP A 32 -3.31 -3.20 -3.41
N PHE A 33 -2.63 -2.28 -4.10
CA PHE A 33 -1.65 -1.36 -3.52
C PHE A 33 -2.28 -0.48 -2.43
N CYS A 34 -3.43 0.13 -2.71
CA CYS A 34 -4.17 0.97 -1.76
C CYS A 34 -4.68 0.15 -0.56
N ARG A 35 -5.27 -1.02 -0.80
CA ARG A 35 -5.83 -1.90 0.25
C ARG A 35 -4.80 -2.32 1.29
N ARG A 36 -3.53 -2.39 0.93
CA ARG A 36 -2.43 -2.70 1.88
C ARG A 36 -1.97 -1.49 2.69
N ARG A 37 -2.48 -0.28 2.43
CA ARG A 37 -1.95 0.98 3.00
C ARG A 37 -2.99 1.88 3.65
N VAL A 38 -4.27 1.65 3.36
CA VAL A 38 -5.36 2.43 3.95
C VAL A 38 -6.49 1.51 4.43
N PRO A 39 -7.34 1.96 5.38
CA PRO A 39 -8.54 1.26 5.82
C PRO A 39 -9.49 0.97 4.66
N LYS A 40 -10.29 -0.09 4.80
CA LYS A 40 -11.16 -0.61 3.72
C LYS A 40 -12.14 0.45 3.17
N ASP A 41 -12.70 1.25 4.05
CA ASP A 41 -13.64 2.34 3.75
C ASP A 41 -13.03 3.50 2.95
N VAL A 42 -11.71 3.62 2.94
CA VAL A 42 -10.96 4.68 2.24
C VAL A 42 -10.39 4.21 0.90
N VAL A 43 -10.35 2.90 0.65
CA VAL A 43 -9.68 2.33 -0.53
C VAL A 43 -10.22 2.89 -1.83
N ASP A 44 -11.54 2.87 -1.99
CA ASP A 44 -12.18 3.24 -3.26
C ASP A 44 -12.02 4.75 -3.57
N ASP A 45 -12.04 5.60 -2.55
CA ASP A 45 -11.78 7.04 -2.68
C ASP A 45 -10.33 7.31 -3.14
N VAL A 46 -9.36 6.63 -2.53
CA VAL A 46 -7.95 6.77 -2.90
C VAL A 46 -7.68 6.26 -4.31
N VAL A 47 -8.31 5.16 -4.70
CA VAL A 47 -8.22 4.61 -6.07
C VAL A 47 -8.83 5.59 -7.07
N ALA A 48 -10.02 6.12 -6.79
CA ALA A 48 -10.69 7.09 -7.65
C ALA A 48 -9.83 8.36 -7.81
N GLU A 49 -9.28 8.92 -6.72
CA GLU A 49 -8.42 10.11 -6.78
C GLU A 49 -7.11 9.83 -7.54
N THR A 50 -6.56 8.62 -7.41
CA THR A 50 -5.37 8.19 -8.17
C THR A 50 -5.65 8.21 -9.67
N PHE A 51 -6.76 7.60 -10.12
CA PHE A 51 -7.10 7.56 -11.54
C PHE A 51 -7.60 8.92 -12.06
N LEU A 52 -8.26 9.73 -11.23
CA LEU A 52 -8.59 11.11 -11.59
C LEU A 52 -7.34 11.95 -11.83
N THR A 53 -6.31 11.76 -11.01
CA THR A 53 -5.01 12.40 -11.22
C THR A 53 -4.35 11.89 -12.51
N ALA A 54 -4.45 10.60 -12.80
CA ALA A 54 -3.95 10.01 -14.04
C ALA A 54 -4.67 10.59 -15.27
N TRP A 55 -5.99 10.74 -15.21
CA TRP A 55 -6.77 11.38 -16.27
C TRP A 55 -6.33 12.82 -16.54
N ARG A 56 -6.18 13.61 -15.48
CA ARG A 56 -5.74 15.01 -15.60
C ARG A 56 -4.32 15.18 -16.13
N ARG A 57 -3.52 14.13 -16.05
CA ARG A 57 -2.11 14.12 -16.42
C ARG A 57 -1.79 13.02 -17.43
N ILE A 58 -2.74 12.74 -18.32
CA ILE A 58 -2.66 11.63 -19.26
C ILE A 58 -1.41 11.69 -20.15
N ASP A 59 -0.99 12.88 -20.53
CA ASP A 59 0.19 13.13 -21.37
C ASP A 59 1.52 12.89 -20.62
N ASP A 60 1.52 12.98 -19.29
CA ASP A 60 2.70 12.76 -18.45
C ASP A 60 2.95 11.28 -18.14
N ILE A 61 2.00 10.40 -18.49
CA ILE A 61 2.08 9.00 -18.13
C ILE A 61 3.07 8.27 -19.06
N PRO A 62 4.15 7.67 -18.50
CA PRO A 62 5.07 6.88 -19.29
C PRO A 62 4.38 5.69 -19.95
N ARG A 63 4.85 5.30 -21.14
CA ARG A 63 4.30 4.13 -21.84
C ARG A 63 4.90 2.82 -21.31
N GLY A 64 4.20 1.73 -21.57
CA GLY A 64 4.66 0.37 -21.21
C GLY A 64 4.68 0.13 -19.69
N ASP A 65 5.67 -0.62 -19.23
CA ASP A 65 5.76 -1.06 -17.83
C ASP A 65 6.02 0.07 -16.82
N GLN A 66 6.50 1.22 -17.30
CA GLN A 66 6.70 2.40 -16.45
C GLN A 66 5.38 3.06 -16.03
N SER A 67 4.27 2.80 -16.75
CA SER A 67 2.97 3.36 -16.42
C SER A 67 2.46 2.92 -15.03
N VAL A 68 2.65 1.67 -14.66
CA VAL A 68 2.25 1.18 -13.33
C VAL A 68 3.10 1.78 -12.21
N LEU A 69 4.40 1.98 -12.43
CA LEU A 69 5.29 2.63 -11.47
C LEU A 69 4.88 4.07 -11.23
N TRP A 70 4.54 4.78 -12.31
CA TRP A 70 4.02 6.14 -12.22
C TRP A 70 2.72 6.20 -11.42
N LEU A 71 1.79 5.26 -11.67
CA LEU A 71 0.53 5.14 -10.92
C LEU A 71 0.77 4.82 -9.44
N TYR A 72 1.71 3.94 -9.10
CA TYR A 72 2.10 3.69 -7.70
C TYR A 72 2.62 4.96 -7.04
N GLY A 73 3.43 5.76 -7.75
CA GLY A 73 3.90 7.05 -7.25
C GLY A 73 2.76 8.05 -6.99
N VAL A 74 1.74 8.08 -7.86
CA VAL A 74 0.54 8.90 -7.65
C VAL A 74 -0.25 8.39 -6.45
N ALA A 75 -0.57 7.09 -6.39
CA ALA A 75 -1.30 6.48 -5.29
C ALA A 75 -0.60 6.71 -3.94
N TYR A 76 0.73 6.58 -3.90
CA TYR A 76 1.52 6.84 -2.69
C TYR A 76 1.37 8.28 -2.20
N ARG A 77 1.36 9.26 -3.11
CA ARG A 77 1.15 10.68 -2.77
C ARG A 77 -0.26 10.94 -2.27
N VAL A 78 -1.28 10.35 -2.92
CA VAL A 78 -2.68 10.45 -2.50
C VAL A 78 -2.84 9.90 -1.08
N ILE A 79 -2.33 8.69 -0.80
CA ILE A 79 -2.33 8.07 0.52
C ILE A 79 -1.62 8.96 1.54
N SER A 80 -0.43 9.48 1.21
CA SER A 80 0.33 10.35 2.10
C SER A 80 -0.40 11.65 2.43
N ASN A 81 -1.14 12.21 1.45
CA ASN A 81 -1.99 13.39 1.65
C ASN A 81 -3.18 13.08 2.54
N HIS A 82 -3.83 11.92 2.33
CA HIS A 82 -4.93 11.45 3.17
C HIS A 82 -4.51 11.36 4.64
N TRP A 83 -3.39 10.68 4.94
CA TRP A 83 -2.88 10.55 6.32
C TRP A 83 -2.48 11.89 6.94
N ARG A 84 -1.84 12.77 6.17
CA ARG A 84 -1.50 14.13 6.65
C ARG A 84 -2.77 14.94 6.98
N SER A 85 -3.80 14.82 6.18
CA SER A 85 -5.08 15.50 6.42
C SER A 85 -5.81 14.91 7.63
N ALA A 86 -5.83 13.59 7.78
CA ALA A 86 -6.37 12.92 8.97
C ALA A 86 -5.62 13.32 10.26
N ALA A 87 -4.29 13.38 10.21
CA ALA A 87 -3.48 13.81 11.36
C ALA A 87 -3.74 15.29 11.73
N ARG A 88 -3.95 16.17 10.74
CA ARG A 88 -4.34 17.58 11.00
C ARG A 88 -5.73 17.68 11.64
N ARG A 89 -6.72 16.90 11.13
CA ARG A 89 -8.07 16.85 11.73
C ARG A 89 -8.02 16.36 13.17
N ARG A 90 -7.33 15.25 13.46
CA ARG A 90 -7.15 14.75 14.83
C ARG A 90 -6.53 15.78 15.75
N ARG A 91 -5.49 16.50 15.35
CA ARG A 91 -4.88 17.57 16.16
C ARG A 91 -5.83 18.75 16.45
N LEU A 92 -6.80 18.99 15.57
CA LEU A 92 -7.85 19.97 15.80
C LEU A 92 -8.93 19.40 16.74
N GLU A 93 -9.27 18.12 16.59
CA GLU A 93 -10.24 17.37 17.41
C GLU A 93 -9.67 17.02 18.79
N ASP A 94 -8.36 16.70 18.93
CA ASP A 94 -7.65 16.46 20.20
C ASP A 94 -7.59 17.70 21.11
N ARG A 95 -7.90 18.87 20.58
CA ARG A 95 -8.27 20.02 21.42
C ARG A 95 -9.65 19.87 22.06
N VAL A 96 -10.42 18.84 21.71
CA VAL A 96 -11.78 18.57 22.18
C VAL A 96 -11.95 17.18 22.81
N GLN A 97 -11.26 16.12 22.37
CA GLN A 97 -11.22 14.81 23.07
C GLN A 97 -10.23 13.81 22.44
N VAL A 98 -9.68 12.94 23.30
CA VAL A 98 -8.78 11.82 22.98
C VAL A 98 -9.60 10.57 22.67
N ILE A 99 -9.47 9.95 21.49
CA ILE A 99 -9.76 8.51 21.28
C ILE A 99 -8.88 7.91 20.17
N ASN A 100 -8.35 6.72 20.44
CA ASN A 100 -7.48 5.88 19.64
C ASN A 100 -8.17 5.27 18.42
N GLY A 101 -7.42 5.12 17.30
CA GLY A 101 -7.85 4.33 16.16
C GLY A 101 -6.66 3.69 15.45
N GLY A 102 -6.36 2.44 15.79
CA GLY A 102 -5.43 1.57 15.06
C GLY A 102 -6.09 0.97 13.82
N ALA A 103 -5.37 0.89 12.71
CA ALA A 103 -5.82 0.24 11.49
C ALA A 103 -5.82 -1.28 11.67
N ALA A 104 -6.99 -1.92 11.62
CA ALA A 104 -7.14 -3.37 11.59
C ALA A 104 -7.24 -3.85 10.13
N SER A 105 -6.37 -4.78 9.74
CA SER A 105 -6.43 -5.50 8.47
C SER A 105 -7.32 -6.71 8.63
N ALA A 106 -8.33 -6.86 7.77
CA ALA A 106 -9.16 -8.05 7.70
C ALA A 106 -8.41 -9.22 7.05
N VAL A 107 -8.47 -10.37 7.69
CA VAL A 107 -7.91 -11.65 7.22
C VAL A 107 -9.00 -12.69 7.20
N ASP A 108 -9.10 -13.42 6.10
CA ASP A 108 -9.78 -14.71 6.05
C ASP A 108 -8.97 -15.69 5.21
N GLU A 109 -8.86 -16.93 5.73
CA GLU A 109 -8.60 -18.23 5.13
C GLU A 109 -7.30 -19.00 5.38
N ALA A 110 -7.53 -20.27 5.77
CA ALA A 110 -6.65 -21.46 5.91
C ALA A 110 -5.75 -21.54 7.15
N VAL A 111 -6.12 -22.40 8.10
CA VAL A 111 -5.75 -22.28 9.54
C VAL A 111 -4.25 -22.33 9.88
N VAL A 112 -3.38 -23.03 9.20
CA VAL A 112 -1.92 -23.08 9.56
C VAL A 112 -1.10 -22.10 8.73
N ALA A 113 -1.35 -22.00 7.44
CA ALA A 113 -0.76 -20.96 6.59
C ALA A 113 -1.30 -19.56 6.95
N ALA A 114 -2.51 -19.50 7.54
CA ALA A 114 -3.15 -18.29 8.07
C ALA A 114 -2.44 -17.79 9.32
N ASP A 115 -2.03 -18.66 10.23
CA ASP A 115 -1.34 -18.24 11.46
C ASP A 115 0.03 -17.64 11.16
N GLN A 116 0.82 -18.24 10.27
CA GLN A 116 2.09 -17.66 9.84
C GLN A 116 1.89 -16.34 9.09
N ARG A 117 0.91 -16.29 8.17
CA ARG A 117 0.56 -15.06 7.46
C ARG A 117 0.10 -13.96 8.43
N ARG A 118 -0.72 -14.29 9.41
CA ARG A 118 -1.18 -13.38 10.45
C ARG A 118 -0.01 -12.82 11.25
N LEU A 119 0.91 -13.68 11.73
CA LEU A 119 2.11 -13.27 12.46
C LEU A 119 2.99 -12.32 11.63
N VAL A 120 3.18 -12.58 10.34
CA VAL A 120 3.93 -11.70 9.44
C VAL A 120 3.24 -10.34 9.29
N LEU A 121 1.92 -10.32 9.05
CA LEU A 121 1.16 -9.06 8.92
C LEU A 121 1.16 -8.26 10.21
N GLU A 122 1.04 -8.92 11.36
CA GLU A 122 1.14 -8.29 12.68
C GLU A 122 2.54 -7.75 12.95
N ALA A 123 3.59 -8.48 12.58
CA ALA A 123 4.96 -8.00 12.67
C ALA A 123 5.21 -6.79 11.78
N ILE A 124 4.64 -6.75 10.57
CA ILE A 124 4.71 -5.58 9.67
C ILE A 124 3.97 -4.38 10.27
N ALA A 125 2.83 -4.59 10.93
CA ALA A 125 2.06 -3.52 11.57
C ALA A 125 2.82 -2.85 12.73
N ARG A 126 3.83 -3.52 13.30
CA ARG A 126 4.71 -2.97 14.34
C ARG A 126 5.91 -2.19 13.80
N LEU A 127 6.12 -2.19 12.49
CA LEU A 127 7.15 -1.36 11.85
C LEU A 127 6.69 0.10 11.78
N ASN A 128 7.66 1.03 11.73
CA ASN A 128 7.31 2.39 11.35
C ASN A 128 6.86 2.44 9.88
N ASP A 129 5.98 3.39 9.55
CA ASP A 129 5.33 3.49 8.23
C ASP A 129 6.33 3.49 7.06
N LYS A 130 7.44 4.23 7.20
CA LYS A 130 8.45 4.38 6.14
C LYS A 130 9.19 3.08 5.84
N ASP A 131 9.46 2.27 6.86
CA ASP A 131 10.11 0.97 6.72
C ASP A 131 9.10 -0.09 6.23
N ALA A 132 7.86 -0.03 6.71
CA ALA A 132 6.76 -0.87 6.23
C ALA A 132 6.47 -0.63 4.74
N ASP A 133 6.48 0.63 4.28
CA ASP A 133 6.25 0.96 2.87
C ASP A 133 7.33 0.40 1.95
N VAL A 134 8.59 0.55 2.31
CA VAL A 134 9.71 -0.02 1.52
C VAL A 134 9.62 -1.55 1.47
N LEU A 135 9.26 -2.18 2.59
CA LEU A 135 9.08 -3.62 2.64
C LEU A 135 7.92 -4.09 1.77
N ARG A 136 6.79 -3.37 1.81
CA ARG A 136 5.62 -3.67 0.96
C ARG A 136 5.97 -3.55 -0.52
N LEU A 137 6.64 -2.47 -0.95
CA LEU A 137 7.06 -2.27 -2.34
C LEU A 137 7.96 -3.42 -2.84
N ALA A 138 8.88 -3.90 -1.99
CA ALA A 138 9.77 -4.99 -2.36
C ALA A 138 9.07 -6.36 -2.36
N ALA A 139 8.18 -6.64 -1.40
CA ALA A 139 7.59 -7.96 -1.19
C ALA A 139 6.32 -8.20 -2.03
N TRP A 140 5.42 -7.23 -2.12
CA TRP A 140 4.14 -7.39 -2.82
C TRP A 140 4.16 -6.82 -4.23
N GLU A 141 4.71 -5.64 -4.42
CA GLU A 141 4.85 -5.01 -5.73
C GLU A 141 6.08 -5.50 -6.49
N GLN A 142 6.98 -6.24 -5.84
CA GLN A 142 8.22 -6.82 -6.40
C GLN A 142 9.11 -5.78 -7.11
N LEU A 143 9.10 -4.55 -6.61
CA LEU A 143 9.84 -3.46 -7.20
C LEU A 143 11.34 -3.58 -6.92
N SER A 144 12.14 -3.21 -7.90
CA SER A 144 13.56 -2.98 -7.71
C SER A 144 13.83 -1.82 -6.75
N ILE A 145 15.04 -1.71 -6.22
CA ILE A 145 15.44 -0.58 -5.36
C ILE A 145 15.27 0.75 -6.12
N ALA A 146 15.58 0.78 -7.41
CA ALA A 146 15.45 1.97 -8.24
C ALA A 146 13.97 2.37 -8.43
N ASP A 147 13.10 1.40 -8.74
CA ASP A 147 11.67 1.64 -8.92
C ASP A 147 11.00 2.07 -7.62
N ALA A 148 11.31 1.41 -6.51
CA ALA A 148 10.83 1.79 -5.19
C ALA A 148 11.29 3.21 -4.80
N ALA A 149 12.51 3.60 -5.17
CA ALA A 149 13.02 4.95 -4.97
C ALA A 149 12.22 5.98 -5.78
N ALA A 150 11.92 5.68 -7.04
CA ALA A 150 11.08 6.52 -7.90
C ALA A 150 9.65 6.68 -7.33
N VAL A 151 9.01 5.58 -6.89
CA VAL A 151 7.68 5.59 -6.27
C VAL A 151 7.65 6.45 -4.99
N LEU A 152 8.67 6.29 -4.12
CA LEU A 152 8.74 6.98 -2.84
C LEU A 152 9.30 8.41 -2.94
N GLY A 153 9.90 8.78 -4.06
CA GLY A 153 10.56 10.08 -4.25
C GLY A 153 11.79 10.27 -3.35
N ILE A 154 12.58 9.20 -3.13
CA ILE A 154 13.80 9.23 -2.30
C ILE A 154 14.98 8.60 -3.04
N ALA A 155 16.21 8.83 -2.54
CA ALA A 155 17.41 8.25 -3.15
C ALA A 155 17.43 6.70 -3.04
N PRO A 156 17.93 5.96 -4.06
CA PRO A 156 18.01 4.49 -4.03
C PRO A 156 18.77 3.93 -2.82
N ASN A 157 19.83 4.62 -2.40
CA ASN A 157 20.59 4.23 -1.21
C ASN A 157 19.75 4.33 0.08
N ALA A 158 18.86 5.32 0.18
CA ALA A 158 17.93 5.44 1.30
C ALA A 158 16.91 4.28 1.31
N VAL A 159 16.43 3.84 0.13
CA VAL A 159 15.58 2.63 0.02
C VAL A 159 16.32 1.40 0.49
N LYS A 160 17.57 1.19 0.03
CA LYS A 160 18.41 0.05 0.43
C LYS A 160 18.60 -0.02 1.94
N GLN A 161 18.95 1.11 2.57
CA GLN A 161 19.15 1.20 4.02
C GLN A 161 17.83 0.94 4.79
N ARG A 162 16.71 1.53 4.34
CA ARG A 162 15.40 1.30 4.97
C ARG A 162 14.96 -0.15 4.84
N LEU A 163 15.13 -0.76 3.66
CA LEU A 163 14.79 -2.17 3.42
C LEU A 163 15.59 -3.11 4.33
N HIS A 164 16.89 -2.82 4.51
CA HIS A 164 17.75 -3.59 5.42
C HIS A 164 17.23 -3.49 6.87
N ARG A 165 16.97 -2.29 7.37
CA ARG A 165 16.41 -2.09 8.72
C ARG A 165 15.04 -2.72 8.89
N ALA A 166 14.16 -2.56 7.89
CA ALA A 166 12.83 -3.15 7.90
C ALA A 166 12.87 -4.66 8.03
N LYS A 167 13.74 -5.34 7.26
CA LYS A 167 13.93 -6.79 7.34
C LYS A 167 14.43 -7.24 8.72
N GLN A 168 15.40 -6.53 9.29
CA GLN A 168 15.91 -6.84 10.64
C GLN A 168 14.83 -6.64 11.71
N HIS A 169 14.07 -5.56 11.61
CA HIS A 169 12.99 -5.24 12.56
C HIS A 169 11.85 -6.26 12.45
N LEU A 170 11.42 -6.56 11.22
CA LEU A 170 10.43 -7.60 10.95
C LEU A 170 10.82 -8.94 11.58
N GLY A 171 12.06 -9.38 11.39
CA GLY A 171 12.55 -10.65 11.97
C GLY A 171 12.57 -10.65 13.50
N ARG A 172 12.82 -9.50 14.14
CA ARG A 172 12.72 -9.38 15.60
C ARG A 172 11.27 -9.44 16.09
N GLU A 173 10.38 -8.72 15.46
CA GLU A 173 8.96 -8.68 15.85
C GLU A 173 8.27 -10.04 15.58
N TYR A 174 8.58 -10.67 14.45
CA TYR A 174 8.08 -12.01 14.13
C TYR A 174 8.46 -13.03 15.22
N ARG A 175 9.74 -13.10 15.62
CA ARG A 175 10.19 -14.01 16.67
C ARG A 175 9.54 -13.76 18.03
N LYS A 176 9.27 -12.48 18.38
CA LYS A 176 8.52 -12.15 19.61
C LYS A 176 7.10 -12.69 19.58
N LEU A 177 6.42 -12.51 18.45
CA LEU A 177 5.04 -12.98 18.25
C LEU A 177 4.97 -14.50 18.26
N GLU A 178 5.86 -15.17 17.53
CA GLU A 178 5.98 -16.62 17.49
C GLU A 178 6.20 -17.22 18.89
N SER A 179 7.12 -16.64 19.66
CA SER A 179 7.39 -17.05 21.04
C SER A 179 6.20 -16.87 21.97
N ALA A 180 5.40 -15.80 21.77
CA ALA A 180 4.21 -15.54 22.56
C ALA A 180 3.10 -16.56 22.23
N THR A 181 2.93 -16.90 20.95
CA THR A 181 1.94 -17.90 20.50
C THR A 181 2.25 -19.30 21.04
N HIS A 182 3.53 -19.71 21.05
CA HIS A 182 3.94 -21.01 21.60
C HIS A 182 3.75 -21.11 23.13
N LYS A 183 3.86 -20.01 23.87
CA LYS A 183 3.61 -19.98 25.32
C LYS A 183 2.13 -20.03 25.67
N SER A 184 1.24 -19.67 24.74
CA SER A 184 -0.21 -19.62 24.95
C SER A 184 -0.94 -20.93 24.60
N THR A 185 -0.23 -21.95 24.10
CA THR A 185 -0.79 -23.29 23.88
C THR A 185 -0.66 -24.07 25.19
N PRO A 186 -1.76 -24.35 25.95
CA PRO A 186 -1.68 -25.16 27.16
C PRO A 186 -1.27 -26.58 26.78
N GLY A 187 -0.24 -27.10 27.45
CA GLY A 187 0.27 -28.45 27.24
C GLY A 187 -0.85 -29.49 27.29
N ALA A 188 -0.87 -30.38 26.30
CA ALA A 188 -1.71 -31.56 26.32
C ALA A 188 -1.52 -32.34 27.64
N PRO A 189 -2.58 -32.84 28.29
CA PRO A 189 -2.46 -33.61 29.51
C PRO A 189 -1.63 -34.86 29.22
N ARG A 190 -0.52 -35.03 29.95
CA ARG A 190 0.21 -36.29 29.98
C ARG A 190 -0.71 -37.35 30.58
N GLY A 191 -1.29 -38.17 29.69
CA GLY A 191 -2.05 -39.34 30.09
C GLY A 191 -1.18 -40.25 30.94
N GLY A 192 -1.44 -40.27 32.23
CA GLY A 192 -0.91 -41.28 33.13
C GLY A 192 -1.62 -42.59 32.88
N VAL A 193 -0.92 -43.58 32.34
CA VAL A 193 -1.37 -44.97 32.33
C VAL A 193 -0.97 -45.53 33.69
N ARG A 194 -1.96 -46.01 34.42
CA ARG A 194 -1.83 -47.04 35.45
C ARG A 194 -2.66 -48.25 35.01
#